data_83ef56c4535c06731e27fbc81887b73a
#
_entry.id   83ef56c4535c06731e27fbc81887b73a
#
_cell.length_a   1.000
_cell.length_b   1.000
_cell.length_c   1.000
_cell.angle_alpha   90.00
_cell.angle_beta   90.00
_cell.angle_gamma   90.00
#
_symmetry.space_group_name_H-M   'P 1'
#
loop_
_entity.id
_entity.type
_entity.pdbx_description
1 polymer ?
#
loop_
_entity_poly.entity_id
_entity_poly.type
_entity_poly.pdbx_seq_one_letter_code
_entity_poly.pdbx_strand_id
1 'polypeptide(L)'
;MTLSANAEEIVKSPDGKVQVTFDVVAGRPTYSIAYGSQSVIKPSHLGLQLAKGGEDLMDGFTQTEAICTSFDETWTPVWGEESSIRNHYNELAVTLDQKKTDRHIILRFRVYDDGVGFRYEFPRQKNLVYFTLREEKTEFAMAGDNMAWWSHLKMNVKMMP
;
A
#
# COMPACT_ATOMS: atom_id res chain seq x y z
N MET A 1 -3.58 21.64 23.65
CA MET A 1 -3.84 20.63 22.62
C MET A 1 -2.64 20.59 21.70
N THR A 2 -1.74 19.67 21.93
CA THR A 2 -0.60 19.43 21.04
C THR A 2 -1.12 18.60 19.89
N LEU A 3 -1.28 19.19 18.71
CA LEU A 3 -1.35 18.46 17.44
C LEU A 3 -0.02 17.74 17.29
N SER A 4 0.00 16.45 17.51
CA SER A 4 1.08 15.60 17.04
C SER A 4 0.99 15.62 15.52
N ALA A 5 1.82 16.42 14.86
CA ALA A 5 2.01 16.30 13.43
C ALA A 5 2.66 14.93 13.24
N ASN A 6 1.95 14.01 12.59
CA ASN A 6 2.58 12.80 12.07
C ASN A 6 3.68 13.27 11.10
N ALA A 7 4.86 12.71 11.23
CA ALA A 7 5.93 12.99 10.27
C ALA A 7 5.57 12.29 8.96
N GLU A 8 5.76 13.00 7.86
CA GLU A 8 5.69 12.45 6.51
C GLU A 8 6.80 11.40 6.34
N GLU A 9 6.44 10.20 5.90
CA GLU A 9 7.37 9.11 5.69
C GLU A 9 7.76 9.01 4.21
N ILE A 10 9.05 8.90 3.94
CA ILE A 10 9.58 8.84 2.58
C ILE A 10 10.42 7.57 2.42
N VAL A 11 10.12 6.79 1.38
CA VAL A 11 10.96 5.68 0.95
C VAL A 11 11.27 5.81 -0.53
N LYS A 12 12.52 5.51 -0.91
CA LYS A 12 12.99 5.60 -2.30
C LYS A 12 13.40 4.23 -2.80
N SER A 13 13.37 4.07 -4.14
CA SER A 13 13.98 2.91 -4.79
C SER A 13 15.48 2.82 -4.50
N PRO A 14 16.12 1.66 -4.70
CA PRO A 14 17.55 1.51 -4.53
C PRO A 14 18.39 2.51 -5.36
N ASP A 15 17.96 2.83 -6.57
CA ASP A 15 18.61 3.84 -7.45
C ASP A 15 18.19 5.30 -7.10
N GLY A 16 17.26 5.47 -6.16
CA GLY A 16 16.79 6.76 -5.66
C GLY A 16 15.83 7.53 -6.58
N LYS A 17 15.43 6.97 -7.73
CA LYS A 17 14.59 7.70 -8.70
C LYS A 17 13.10 7.60 -8.41
N VAL A 18 12.62 6.43 -7.97
CA VAL A 18 11.23 6.26 -7.55
C VAL A 18 11.11 6.64 -6.08
N GLN A 19 10.16 7.46 -5.73
CA GLN A 19 9.90 7.90 -4.37
C GLN A 19 8.43 7.70 -4.02
N VAL A 20 8.16 7.05 -2.91
CA VAL A 20 6.85 7.02 -2.25
C VAL A 20 6.91 7.94 -1.04
N THR A 21 5.91 8.79 -0.93
CA THR A 21 5.67 9.62 0.24
C THR A 21 4.36 9.21 0.87
N PHE A 22 4.36 8.95 2.16
CA PHE A 22 3.19 8.55 2.94
C PHE A 22 2.94 9.50 4.09
N ASP A 23 1.67 9.80 4.35
CA ASP A 23 1.23 10.63 5.49
C ASP A 23 -0.19 10.20 5.93
N VAL A 24 -0.59 10.63 7.13
CA VAL A 24 -1.96 10.50 7.64
C VAL A 24 -2.59 11.88 7.72
N VAL A 25 -3.31 12.27 6.67
CA VAL A 25 -3.94 13.59 6.57
C VAL A 25 -5.35 13.54 7.12
N ALA A 26 -5.61 14.28 8.19
CA ALA A 26 -6.91 14.30 8.89
C ALA A 26 -7.42 12.89 9.25
N GLY A 27 -6.53 12.00 9.65
CA GLY A 27 -6.84 10.61 10.01
C GLY A 27 -7.00 9.67 8.81
N ARG A 28 -6.75 10.12 7.58
CA ARG A 28 -6.85 9.31 6.36
C ARG A 28 -5.47 8.96 5.83
N PRO A 29 -5.14 7.67 5.66
CA PRO A 29 -3.90 7.26 5.02
C PRO A 29 -3.82 7.81 3.60
N THR A 30 -2.74 8.50 3.30
CA THR A 30 -2.54 9.20 2.01
C THR A 30 -1.14 8.91 1.50
N TYR A 31 -1.01 8.64 0.21
CA TYR A 31 0.29 8.40 -0.42
C TYR A 31 0.42 9.18 -1.73
N SER A 32 1.65 9.38 -2.14
CA SER A 32 1.98 9.90 -3.47
C SER A 32 3.23 9.22 -4.02
N ILE A 33 3.37 9.22 -5.35
CA ILE A 33 4.51 8.62 -6.03
C ILE A 33 5.12 9.61 -7.00
N ALA A 34 6.45 9.74 -6.97
CA ALA A 34 7.23 10.52 -7.91
C ALA A 34 8.34 9.69 -8.56
N TYR A 35 8.70 10.05 -9.79
CA TYR A 35 9.88 9.55 -10.51
C TYR A 35 10.80 10.74 -10.81
N GLY A 36 11.96 10.76 -10.17
CA GLY A 36 12.82 11.95 -10.19
C GLY A 36 12.09 13.19 -9.67
N SER A 37 11.95 14.19 -10.51
CA SER A 37 11.21 15.43 -10.21
C SER A 37 9.75 15.42 -10.69
N GLN A 38 9.31 14.34 -11.34
CA GLN A 38 7.96 14.26 -11.93
C GLN A 38 7.01 13.52 -10.98
N SER A 39 5.84 14.11 -10.72
CA SER A 39 4.76 13.42 -10.02
C SER A 39 4.15 12.37 -10.94
N VAL A 40 3.98 11.15 -10.46
CA VAL A 40 3.32 10.03 -11.15
C VAL A 40 1.92 9.83 -10.58
N ILE A 41 1.82 9.72 -9.26
CA ILE A 41 0.56 9.67 -8.52
C ILE A 41 0.54 10.85 -7.56
N LYS A 42 -0.48 11.70 -7.69
CA LYS A 42 -0.77 12.82 -6.78
C LYS A 42 -1.23 12.26 -5.44
N PRO A 43 -1.31 13.08 -4.36
CA PRO A 43 -1.85 12.63 -3.09
C PRO A 43 -3.17 11.88 -3.27
N SER A 44 -3.16 10.60 -2.91
CA SER A 44 -4.23 9.63 -3.12
C SER A 44 -4.52 8.91 -1.82
N HIS A 45 -5.80 8.62 -1.54
CA HIS A 45 -6.21 8.00 -0.30
C HIS A 45 -6.18 6.47 -0.40
N LEU A 46 -5.91 5.85 0.75
CA LEU A 46 -6.00 4.41 0.95
C LEU A 46 -7.13 4.12 1.93
N GLY A 47 -7.89 3.04 1.68
CA GLY A 47 -8.94 2.65 2.60
C GLY A 47 -9.75 1.46 2.12
N LEU A 48 -10.47 0.85 3.08
CA LEU A 48 -11.28 -0.33 2.86
C LEU A 48 -12.66 -0.12 3.48
N GLN A 49 -13.70 -0.35 2.68
CA GLN A 49 -15.08 -0.31 3.15
C GLN A 49 -15.54 -1.70 3.58
N LEU A 50 -16.05 -1.81 4.80
CA LEU A 50 -16.55 -3.07 5.34
C LEU A 50 -18.02 -3.30 5.02
N ALA A 51 -18.45 -4.57 4.85
CA ALA A 51 -19.81 -4.90 4.43
C ALA A 51 -20.85 -4.82 5.53
N LYS A 52 -20.49 -5.00 6.81
CA LYS A 52 -21.43 -5.05 7.92
C LYS A 52 -20.91 -4.32 9.16
N GLY A 53 -21.75 -3.45 9.70
CA GLY A 53 -21.89 -3.10 11.13
C GLY A 53 -20.59 -2.71 11.83
N GLY A 54 -19.85 -1.79 11.32
CA GLY A 54 -18.66 -1.26 11.98
C GLY A 54 -18.13 -0.07 11.21
N GLU A 55 -17.27 0.69 11.86
CA GLU A 55 -16.55 1.74 11.15
C GLU A 55 -15.63 1.12 10.09
N ASP A 56 -15.61 1.77 8.94
CA ASP A 56 -14.74 1.41 7.82
C ASP A 56 -13.26 1.62 8.19
N LEU A 57 -12.38 0.98 7.46
CA LEU A 57 -10.93 1.19 7.56
C LEU A 57 -10.49 2.27 6.55
N MET A 58 -11.11 3.46 6.64
CA MET A 58 -10.89 4.56 5.72
C MET A 58 -10.32 5.81 6.39
N ASP A 59 -10.68 6.04 7.66
CA ASP A 59 -10.28 7.22 8.42
C ASP A 59 -10.13 6.92 9.92
N GLY A 60 -9.88 7.96 10.72
CA GLY A 60 -9.68 7.85 12.16
C GLY A 60 -8.34 7.21 12.54
N PHE A 61 -7.41 7.08 11.60
CA PHE A 61 -6.10 6.52 11.83
C PHE A 61 -5.10 7.52 12.43
N THR A 62 -4.20 6.96 13.21
CA THR A 62 -2.99 7.63 13.69
C THR A 62 -1.81 6.70 13.39
N GLN A 63 -0.75 7.23 12.82
CA GLN A 63 0.49 6.48 12.63
C GLN A 63 1.15 6.25 13.99
N THR A 64 1.51 5.01 14.29
CA THR A 64 2.18 4.62 15.54
C THR A 64 3.60 4.15 15.32
N GLU A 65 3.91 3.62 14.15
CA GLU A 65 5.24 3.14 13.82
C GLU A 65 5.48 3.23 12.31
N ALA A 66 6.73 3.51 11.92
CA ALA A 66 7.20 3.43 10.54
C ALA A 66 8.58 2.76 10.52
N ILE A 67 8.72 1.71 9.73
CA ILE A 67 9.96 0.92 9.60
C ILE A 67 10.37 0.89 8.14
N CYS A 68 11.59 1.36 7.86
CA CYS A 68 12.23 1.23 6.55
C CYS A 68 13.24 0.09 6.58
N THR A 69 13.19 -0.78 5.56
CA THR A 69 14.14 -1.87 5.34
C THR A 69 14.55 -1.93 3.88
N SER A 70 15.68 -2.60 3.61
CA SER A 70 16.15 -2.88 2.25
C SER A 70 16.29 -4.38 2.06
N PHE A 71 16.02 -4.85 0.84
CA PHE A 71 16.11 -6.26 0.48
C PHE A 71 16.79 -6.40 -0.88
N ASP A 72 17.72 -7.34 -1.00
CA ASP A 72 18.41 -7.65 -2.25
C ASP A 72 18.73 -9.15 -2.28
N GLU A 73 18.04 -9.87 -3.14
CA GLU A 73 18.21 -11.31 -3.34
C GLU A 73 18.09 -11.63 -4.83
N THR A 74 18.90 -12.57 -5.28
CA THR A 74 18.78 -13.12 -6.64
C THR A 74 18.44 -14.60 -6.53
N TRP A 75 17.39 -15.01 -7.22
CA TRP A 75 16.96 -16.40 -7.25
C TRP A 75 16.82 -16.92 -8.68
N THR A 76 16.96 -18.24 -8.84
CA THR A 76 16.83 -18.93 -10.12
C THR A 76 15.46 -19.60 -10.16
N PRO A 77 14.55 -19.21 -11.07
CA PRO A 77 13.28 -19.87 -11.24
C PRO A 77 13.47 -21.31 -11.78
N VAL A 78 12.58 -22.20 -11.39
CA VAL A 78 12.60 -23.60 -11.87
C VAL A 78 12.32 -23.68 -13.37
N TRP A 79 11.52 -22.75 -13.88
CA TRP A 79 11.17 -22.59 -15.29
C TRP A 79 10.72 -21.14 -15.54
N GLY A 80 10.83 -20.66 -16.79
CA GLY A 80 10.51 -19.28 -17.15
C GLY A 80 11.43 -18.78 -18.26
N GLU A 81 11.19 -17.58 -18.72
CA GLU A 81 12.01 -16.92 -19.75
C GLU A 81 13.34 -16.41 -19.20
N GLU A 82 13.34 -16.01 -17.92
CA GLU A 82 14.53 -15.49 -17.24
C GLU A 82 15.22 -16.60 -16.45
N SER A 83 16.54 -16.69 -16.59
CA SER A 83 17.37 -17.64 -15.85
C SER A 83 17.72 -17.19 -14.44
N SER A 84 17.54 -15.91 -14.15
CA SER A 84 17.88 -15.28 -12.87
C SER A 84 17.03 -14.04 -12.67
N ILE A 85 16.38 -13.96 -11.51
CA ILE A 85 15.50 -12.84 -11.14
C ILE A 85 16.07 -12.17 -9.89
N ARG A 86 16.43 -10.90 -9.99
CA ARG A 86 16.82 -10.08 -8.85
C ARG A 86 15.60 -9.43 -8.20
N ASN A 87 15.41 -9.67 -6.92
CA ASN A 87 14.39 -9.03 -6.10
C ASN A 87 15.08 -7.98 -5.21
N HIS A 88 15.14 -6.74 -5.68
CA HIS A 88 15.86 -5.65 -5.04
C HIS A 88 14.94 -4.45 -4.83
N TYR A 89 14.65 -4.13 -3.59
CA TYR A 89 13.72 -3.05 -3.23
C TYR A 89 14.06 -2.45 -1.86
N ASN A 90 13.57 -1.24 -1.64
CA ASN A 90 13.42 -0.67 -0.31
C ASN A 90 11.95 -0.77 0.11
N GLU A 91 11.70 -1.05 1.38
CA GLU A 91 10.37 -1.26 1.93
C GLU A 91 10.09 -0.28 3.06
N LEU A 92 8.89 0.30 3.05
CA LEU A 92 8.32 1.07 4.15
C LEU A 92 7.11 0.32 4.69
N ALA A 93 7.14 -0.03 5.97
CA ALA A 93 5.99 -0.58 6.70
C ALA A 93 5.49 0.45 7.71
N VAL A 94 4.23 0.86 7.58
CA VAL A 94 3.59 1.85 8.46
C VAL A 94 2.48 1.19 9.24
N THR A 95 2.57 1.23 10.57
CA THR A 95 1.51 0.77 11.46
C THR A 95 0.56 1.91 11.77
N LEU A 96 -0.72 1.66 11.55
CA LEU A 96 -1.82 2.62 11.71
C LEU A 96 -2.83 2.11 12.71
N ASP A 97 -3.09 2.90 13.75
CA ASP A 97 -4.07 2.62 14.78
C ASP A 97 -5.34 3.43 14.58
N GLN A 98 -6.50 2.75 14.55
CA GLN A 98 -7.82 3.35 14.56
C GLN A 98 -8.36 3.28 15.99
N LYS A 99 -8.08 4.32 16.80
CA LYS A 99 -8.34 4.32 18.25
C LYS A 99 -9.79 4.07 18.64
N LYS A 100 -10.74 4.57 17.86
CA LYS A 100 -12.18 4.44 18.16
C LYS A 100 -12.66 2.99 18.14
N THR A 101 -12.09 2.18 17.28
CA THR A 101 -12.45 0.76 17.09
C THR A 101 -11.45 -0.20 17.73
N ASP A 102 -10.35 0.33 18.27
CA ASP A 102 -9.23 -0.45 18.78
C ASP A 102 -8.74 -1.47 17.72
N ARG A 103 -8.54 -0.97 16.51
CA ARG A 103 -8.05 -1.75 15.37
C ARG A 103 -6.74 -1.18 14.86
N HIS A 104 -5.90 -2.04 14.33
CA HIS A 104 -4.67 -1.64 13.67
C HIS A 104 -4.50 -2.39 12.36
N ILE A 105 -3.87 -1.72 11.41
CA ILE A 105 -3.47 -2.26 10.11
C ILE A 105 -2.03 -1.85 9.82
N ILE A 106 -1.37 -2.58 8.93
CA ILE A 106 -0.07 -2.19 8.41
C ILE A 106 -0.21 -1.95 6.91
N LEU A 107 0.29 -0.81 6.46
CA LEU A 107 0.49 -0.51 5.06
C LEU A 107 1.95 -0.76 4.72
N ARG A 108 2.20 -1.61 3.73
CA ARG A 108 3.54 -1.97 3.32
C ARG A 108 3.76 -1.60 1.87
N PHE A 109 4.73 -0.72 1.63
CA PHE A 109 5.15 -0.28 0.31
C PHE A 109 6.50 -0.88 -0.02
N ARG A 110 6.63 -1.48 -1.20
CA ARG A 110 7.91 -1.91 -1.79
C ARG A 110 8.21 -1.06 -2.99
N VAL A 111 9.37 -0.43 -2.97
CA VAL A 111 9.80 0.51 -4.00
C VAL A 111 10.99 -0.08 -4.74
N TYR A 112 10.75 -0.45 -5.97
CA TYR A 112 11.72 -0.97 -6.94
C TYR A 112 12.21 0.15 -7.84
N ASP A 113 13.29 -0.08 -8.59
CA ASP A 113 13.81 0.91 -9.54
C ASP A 113 12.86 1.18 -10.72
N ASP A 114 11.97 0.23 -11.00
CA ASP A 114 11.01 0.24 -12.10
C ASP A 114 9.54 0.33 -11.65
N GLY A 115 9.26 0.35 -10.35
CA GLY A 115 7.87 0.39 -9.89
C GLY A 115 7.67 0.39 -8.39
N VAL A 116 6.39 0.46 -8.02
CA VAL A 116 5.93 0.42 -6.63
C VAL A 116 4.82 -0.60 -6.50
N GLY A 117 4.94 -1.47 -5.50
CA GLY A 117 3.86 -2.33 -5.03
C GLY A 117 3.50 -1.99 -3.59
N PHE A 118 2.23 -2.11 -3.23
CA PHE A 118 1.82 -1.99 -1.84
C PHE A 118 0.74 -3.00 -1.48
N ARG A 119 0.56 -3.22 -0.18
CA ARG A 119 -0.48 -4.10 0.35
C ARG A 119 -0.95 -3.65 1.71
N TYR A 120 -2.18 -4.04 2.05
CA TYR A 120 -2.72 -3.98 3.39
C TYR A 120 -2.38 -5.29 4.13
N GLU A 121 -1.90 -5.19 5.34
CA GLU A 121 -1.70 -6.31 6.25
C GLU A 121 -2.62 -6.17 7.46
N PHE A 122 -3.22 -7.28 7.87
CA PHE A 122 -4.15 -7.34 9.00
C PHE A 122 -3.54 -8.23 10.09
N PRO A 123 -2.76 -7.65 11.02
CA PRO A 123 -2.22 -8.41 12.13
C PRO A 123 -3.35 -9.04 12.95
N ARG A 124 -3.08 -10.20 13.53
CA ARG A 124 -4.06 -10.88 14.37
C ARG A 124 -4.43 -10.03 15.58
N GLN A 125 -5.69 -9.64 15.69
CA GLN A 125 -6.21 -8.76 16.73
C GLN A 125 -7.64 -9.12 17.10
N LYS A 126 -8.10 -8.71 18.31
CA LYS A 126 -9.40 -9.08 18.83
C LYS A 126 -10.57 -8.47 18.03
N ASN A 127 -10.41 -7.23 17.57
CA ASN A 127 -11.50 -6.43 16.98
C ASN A 127 -11.53 -6.48 15.45
N LEU A 128 -10.68 -7.34 14.81
CA LEU A 128 -10.63 -7.53 13.36
C LEU A 128 -10.22 -8.97 13.03
N VAL A 129 -10.93 -9.97 13.58
CA VAL A 129 -10.64 -11.40 13.35
C VAL A 129 -11.27 -11.88 12.05
N TYR A 130 -12.55 -11.59 11.86
CA TYR A 130 -13.31 -11.90 10.66
C TYR A 130 -14.05 -10.66 10.21
N PHE A 131 -13.87 -10.28 8.98
CA PHE A 131 -14.59 -9.16 8.38
C PHE A 131 -14.88 -9.46 6.91
N THR A 132 -15.93 -8.84 6.40
CA THR A 132 -16.27 -8.91 4.99
C THR A 132 -15.97 -7.57 4.37
N LEU A 133 -15.09 -7.56 3.39
CA LEU A 133 -14.79 -6.39 2.59
C LEU A 133 -15.93 -6.17 1.59
N ARG A 134 -16.48 -4.96 1.58
CA ARG A 134 -17.47 -4.53 0.59
C ARG A 134 -16.78 -3.96 -0.64
N GLU A 135 -15.80 -3.10 -0.42
CA GLU A 135 -15.10 -2.40 -1.49
C GLU A 135 -13.72 -1.93 -1.01
N GLU A 136 -12.74 -2.05 -1.87
CA GLU A 136 -11.45 -1.39 -1.72
C GLU A 136 -11.56 0.03 -2.31
N LYS A 137 -11.25 1.04 -1.49
CA LYS A 137 -11.30 2.46 -1.85
C LYS A 137 -9.90 3.03 -2.09
N THR A 138 -9.00 2.20 -2.61
CA THR A 138 -7.68 2.65 -3.01
C THR A 138 -7.79 3.61 -4.19
N GLU A 139 -7.24 4.78 -4.04
CA GLU A 139 -7.25 5.85 -5.03
C GLU A 139 -5.92 5.89 -5.79
N PHE A 140 -5.98 6.17 -7.09
CA PHE A 140 -4.84 6.37 -7.98
C PHE A 140 -5.04 7.67 -8.76
N ALA A 141 -4.75 8.82 -8.12
CA ALA A 141 -4.87 10.13 -8.75
C ALA A 141 -3.68 10.39 -9.66
N MET A 142 -3.76 9.92 -10.91
CA MET A 142 -2.69 10.07 -11.90
C MET A 142 -2.36 11.55 -12.15
N ALA A 143 -1.06 11.84 -12.29
CA ALA A 143 -0.60 13.22 -12.50
C ALA A 143 -0.86 13.75 -13.91
N GLY A 144 -1.06 12.87 -14.88
CA GLY A 144 -1.31 13.20 -16.29
C GLY A 144 -2.35 12.30 -16.92
N ASP A 145 -2.70 12.58 -18.16
CA ASP A 145 -3.54 11.73 -18.99
C ASP A 145 -2.65 10.61 -19.58
N ASN A 146 -2.55 9.54 -18.84
CA ASN A 146 -1.69 8.41 -19.17
C ASN A 146 -2.51 7.25 -19.76
N MET A 147 -1.91 6.52 -20.70
CA MET A 147 -2.51 5.30 -21.22
C MET A 147 -2.45 4.21 -20.14
N ALA A 148 -3.60 3.65 -19.79
CA ALA A 148 -3.71 2.55 -18.84
C ALA A 148 -3.98 1.24 -19.57
N TRP A 149 -3.23 0.20 -19.22
CA TRP A 149 -3.46 -1.16 -19.70
C TRP A 149 -4.14 -1.97 -18.60
N TRP A 150 -5.30 -2.51 -18.90
CA TRP A 150 -6.05 -3.31 -17.94
C TRP A 150 -6.69 -4.51 -18.62
N SER A 151 -6.90 -5.58 -17.89
CA SER A 151 -7.60 -6.77 -18.39
C SER A 151 -8.67 -7.21 -17.39
N HIS A 152 -9.82 -7.63 -17.92
CA HIS A 152 -10.81 -8.35 -17.12
C HIS A 152 -10.29 -9.75 -16.83
N LEU A 153 -10.08 -10.07 -15.56
CA LEU A 153 -9.96 -11.45 -15.12
C LEU A 153 -11.31 -12.16 -15.32
N LYS A 154 -11.52 -12.77 -16.48
CA LYS A 154 -12.57 -13.78 -16.64
C LYS A 154 -12.13 -15.02 -15.86
N MET A 155 -12.55 -15.14 -14.61
CA MET A 155 -12.52 -16.43 -13.93
C MET A 155 -13.58 -17.34 -14.62
N ASN A 156 -13.16 -18.09 -15.61
CA ASN A 156 -13.92 -19.25 -16.06
C ASN A 156 -13.76 -20.34 -15.00
N VAL A 157 -14.49 -20.23 -13.90
CA VAL A 157 -14.70 -21.36 -13.00
C VAL A 157 -15.65 -22.29 -13.75
N LYS A 158 -15.07 -23.21 -14.51
CA LYS A 158 -15.80 -24.36 -15.04
C LYS A 158 -16.06 -25.26 -13.83
N MET A 159 -17.23 -25.12 -13.22
CA MET A 159 -17.70 -26.16 -12.32
C MET A 159 -17.83 -27.44 -13.15
N MET A 160 -16.98 -28.42 -12.88
CA MET A 160 -17.19 -29.75 -13.37
C MET A 160 -18.33 -30.39 -12.58
N PRO A 161 -19.19 -31.15 -13.24
CA PRO A 161 -20.30 -31.83 -12.62
C PRO A 161 -19.86 -32.89 -11.60
#